data_7b59978656f8c61a3242be016daced26
#
_entry.id   7b59978656f8c61a3242be016daced26
#
_cell.length_a   1.000
_cell.length_b   1.000
_cell.length_c   1.000
_cell.angle_alpha   90.00
_cell.angle_beta   90.00
_cell.angle_gamma   90.00
#
_symmetry.space_group_name_H-M   'P 1'
#
loop_
_entity.id
_entity.type
_entity.pdbx_description
1 polymer ?
#
loop_
_entity_poly.entity_id
_entity_poly.type
_entity_poly.pdbx_seq_one_letter_code
_entity_poly.pdbx_strand_id
1 'polypeptide(L)'
;MKTLGLASARTRRLFTRQTLFIALGICIFWVLGMQFGGDVSERITELGNQIPDFREQPKRMPTHNVLPPLAERVACHGPRGHLLGQSPDDDLEETELNGPYPTPWTGNYEETGLDLTMMNVDQRYGPYGYGEERVDYNRSRVDWDQVDWGQLQNDCFERNRHRFPIAASRFDDTRITPPRFAFRHFAKVPKVRHWHEFEPSRRTAVVVRAWRGFEYLPEDMYYLRSLIVETALKTGGEYQVILLVDMKDYEGYENNIFASEEAYKKGLEDAGIPPELQSIALLWDNRFLSSWYPRIEEHMTIWQVFQPMQLLALHYPEFDHFWQIELDMRFLGDAGKMLDRLSATARSEPRKQSLERASFLHMISETGDYGEFFRAVNESNKGGSHAWGPIRVREILPIGPEPPVADPRDEPFEWGVGEDADALLTAFCQNANTPNDWLFKDWIYGLRTGVRTPRFYCPPAIQRGSRALLLAIHQAQLEDGIRIPSEATLASFALWHGLKLSFPQHPVFHRDKDDEENKQGWWRGGPLASSTGLGPDNNTHPRGHGLTFWWESNWAKHVFNEWYGRKLSDQEPRPWLIKEFDGKLWLPNMILHPVKHITNQ
;
A
#
# COMPACT_ATOMS: atom_id res chain seq x y z
N MET A 1 -62.62 20.66 41.25
CA MET A 1 -63.14 19.32 40.92
C MET A 1 -63.84 19.35 39.57
N LYS A 2 -63.63 18.37 38.75
CA LYS A 2 -64.18 18.09 37.39
C LYS A 2 -63.62 18.97 36.27
N THR A 3 -62.56 18.47 35.60
CA THR A 3 -62.50 18.35 34.14
C THR A 3 -61.13 17.70 33.75
N LEU A 4 -61.01 16.39 33.89
CA LEU A 4 -59.93 15.58 33.37
C LEU A 4 -60.54 14.20 33.08
N GLY A 5 -61.13 14.03 31.90
CA GLY A 5 -61.74 12.75 31.63
C GLY A 5 -62.09 12.41 30.17
N LEU A 6 -61.63 13.15 29.16
CA LEU A 6 -62.05 12.89 27.78
C LEU A 6 -60.91 12.83 26.71
N ALA A 7 -59.60 12.91 27.12
CA ALA A 7 -58.48 12.83 26.17
C ALA A 7 -57.85 11.42 26.05
N SER A 8 -58.25 10.47 26.93
CA SER A 8 -57.51 9.17 27.04
C SER A 8 -58.03 8.07 26.10
N ALA A 9 -59.24 8.16 25.57
CA ALA A 9 -59.85 7.06 24.80
C ALA A 9 -59.53 7.10 23.29
N ARG A 10 -59.26 8.29 22.73
CA ARG A 10 -58.91 8.39 21.28
C ARG A 10 -57.45 8.07 21.00
N THR A 11 -56.53 8.41 21.87
CA THR A 11 -55.11 8.12 21.75
C THR A 11 -54.80 6.64 21.94
N ARG A 12 -55.51 5.95 22.83
CA ARG A 12 -55.37 4.48 23.00
C ARG A 12 -55.82 3.66 21.79
N ARG A 13 -56.86 4.12 21.05
CA ARG A 13 -57.34 3.42 19.84
C ARG A 13 -56.44 3.64 18.62
N LEU A 14 -55.70 4.72 18.52
CA LEU A 14 -54.73 4.96 17.46
C LEU A 14 -53.43 4.17 17.69
N PHE A 15 -52.97 4.10 18.94
CA PHE A 15 -51.78 3.29 19.29
C PHE A 15 -52.01 1.80 19.09
N THR A 16 -53.17 1.26 19.40
CA THR A 16 -53.51 -0.15 19.19
C THR A 16 -53.65 -0.52 17.71
N ARG A 17 -54.12 0.39 16.85
CA ARG A 17 -54.16 0.12 15.40
C ARG A 17 -52.79 0.14 14.76
N GLN A 18 -51.94 1.10 15.10
CA GLN A 18 -50.56 1.12 14.58
C GLN A 18 -49.74 -0.06 15.08
N THR A 19 -49.85 -0.45 16.34
CA THR A 19 -49.16 -1.64 16.89
C THR A 19 -49.69 -2.93 16.25
N LEU A 20 -51.00 -2.99 15.93
CA LEU A 20 -51.57 -4.17 15.24
C LEU A 20 -51.07 -4.26 13.78
N PHE A 21 -50.93 -3.14 13.07
CA PHE A 21 -50.38 -3.11 11.71
C PHE A 21 -48.90 -3.45 11.68
N ILE A 22 -48.11 -3.00 12.67
CA ILE A 22 -46.69 -3.35 12.80
C ILE A 22 -46.56 -4.81 13.16
N ALA A 23 -47.34 -5.35 14.10
CA ALA A 23 -47.32 -6.77 14.46
C ALA A 23 -47.80 -7.65 13.30
N LEU A 24 -48.79 -7.25 12.54
CA LEU A 24 -49.27 -7.97 11.35
C LEU A 24 -48.19 -7.95 10.24
N GLY A 25 -47.51 -6.82 10.05
CA GLY A 25 -46.40 -6.67 9.13
C GLY A 25 -45.23 -7.59 9.49
N ILE A 26 -44.87 -7.65 10.76
CA ILE A 26 -43.81 -8.54 11.28
C ILE A 26 -44.23 -10.01 11.14
N CYS A 27 -45.49 -10.38 11.44
CA CYS A 27 -45.98 -11.75 11.25
C CYS A 27 -45.99 -12.16 9.78
N ILE A 28 -46.42 -11.28 8.87
CA ILE A 28 -46.42 -11.55 7.43
C ILE A 28 -44.97 -11.70 6.95
N PHE A 29 -44.06 -10.87 7.44
CA PHE A 29 -42.62 -10.99 7.11
C PHE A 29 -42.02 -12.29 7.65
N TRP A 30 -42.45 -12.74 8.84
CA TRP A 30 -41.99 -14.00 9.45
C TRP A 30 -42.56 -15.22 8.73
N VAL A 31 -43.84 -15.20 8.36
CA VAL A 31 -44.47 -16.33 7.63
C VAL A 31 -43.94 -16.42 6.20
N LEU A 32 -43.71 -15.31 5.51
CA LEU A 32 -43.07 -15.29 4.20
C LEU A 32 -41.61 -15.72 4.28
N GLY A 33 -40.88 -15.32 5.34
CA GLY A 33 -39.48 -15.76 5.56
C GLY A 33 -39.33 -17.24 5.87
N MET A 34 -40.32 -17.89 6.51
CA MET A 34 -40.29 -19.35 6.80
C MET A 34 -40.75 -20.20 5.63
N GLN A 35 -41.62 -19.72 4.74
CA GLN A 35 -42.08 -20.47 3.57
C GLN A 35 -41.15 -20.35 2.34
N PHE A 36 -40.31 -19.32 2.28
CA PHE A 36 -39.46 -19.01 1.11
C PHE A 36 -38.00 -18.75 1.47
N GLY A 37 -37.50 -19.39 2.49
CA GLY A 37 -36.24 -19.06 3.18
C GLY A 37 -34.91 -19.09 2.39
N GLY A 38 -34.95 -19.49 1.12
CA GLY A 38 -33.77 -19.38 0.23
C GLY A 38 -33.97 -18.38 -0.91
N ASP A 39 -35.16 -18.41 -1.51
CA ASP A 39 -35.45 -17.72 -2.77
C ASP A 39 -35.75 -16.21 -2.62
N VAL A 40 -36.27 -15.80 -1.45
CA VAL A 40 -36.65 -14.39 -1.20
C VAL A 40 -35.43 -13.51 -0.97
N SER A 41 -34.37 -14.03 -0.35
CA SER A 41 -33.13 -13.28 -0.13
C SER A 41 -32.39 -13.03 -1.44
N GLU A 42 -32.34 -14.02 -2.33
CA GLU A 42 -31.76 -13.85 -3.67
C GLU A 42 -32.58 -12.89 -4.53
N ARG A 43 -33.91 -13.03 -4.54
CA ARG A 43 -34.81 -12.14 -5.29
C ARG A 43 -34.83 -10.70 -4.75
N ILE A 44 -34.70 -10.48 -3.44
CA ILE A 44 -34.57 -9.14 -2.88
C ILE A 44 -33.21 -8.54 -3.28
N THR A 45 -32.16 -9.34 -3.34
CA THR A 45 -30.84 -8.92 -3.81
C THR A 45 -30.86 -8.62 -5.31
N GLU A 46 -31.52 -9.44 -6.12
CA GLU A 46 -31.72 -9.19 -7.55
C GLU A 46 -32.61 -7.96 -7.82
N LEU A 47 -33.73 -7.80 -7.11
CA LEU A 47 -34.58 -6.60 -7.19
C LEU A 47 -33.85 -5.35 -6.70
N GLY A 48 -33.03 -5.48 -5.66
CA GLY A 48 -32.19 -4.40 -5.17
C GLY A 48 -31.16 -3.94 -6.21
N ASN A 49 -30.63 -4.86 -7.00
CA ASN A 49 -29.70 -4.58 -8.10
C ASN A 49 -30.40 -4.01 -9.35
N GLN A 50 -31.72 -4.14 -9.45
CA GLN A 50 -32.52 -3.63 -10.59
C GLN A 50 -33.07 -2.21 -10.37
N ILE A 51 -32.98 -1.64 -9.17
CA ILE A 51 -33.38 -0.23 -8.96
C ILE A 51 -32.34 0.65 -9.67
N PRO A 52 -32.73 1.45 -10.67
CA PRO A 52 -31.80 2.32 -11.35
C PRO A 52 -31.09 3.24 -10.36
N ASP A 53 -29.78 3.30 -10.48
CA ASP A 53 -29.00 4.29 -9.75
C ASP A 53 -29.11 5.62 -10.53
N PHE A 54 -29.82 6.57 -9.94
CA PHE A 54 -30.01 7.89 -10.55
C PHE A 54 -28.80 8.81 -10.40
N ARG A 55 -27.69 8.33 -9.79
CA ARG A 55 -26.45 9.10 -9.77
C ARG A 55 -25.90 9.21 -11.19
N GLU A 56 -25.35 10.37 -11.52
CA GLU A 56 -24.64 10.58 -12.77
C GLU A 56 -23.48 9.57 -12.86
N GLN A 57 -23.50 8.75 -13.91
CA GLN A 57 -22.44 7.77 -14.13
C GLN A 57 -21.12 8.48 -14.42
N PRO A 58 -20.03 8.16 -13.72
CA PRO A 58 -18.73 8.71 -14.02
C PRO A 58 -18.29 8.24 -15.41
N LYS A 59 -17.57 9.10 -16.11
CA LYS A 59 -16.91 8.69 -17.35
C LYS A 59 -15.88 7.60 -17.03
N ARG A 60 -15.94 6.50 -17.77
CA ARG A 60 -14.98 5.40 -17.63
C ARG A 60 -13.60 5.84 -18.10
N MET A 61 -12.57 5.34 -17.43
CA MET A 61 -11.19 5.52 -17.88
C MET A 61 -11.02 4.85 -19.25
N PRO A 62 -10.36 5.52 -20.20
CA PRO A 62 -9.95 4.85 -21.43
C PRO A 62 -8.90 3.79 -21.10
N THR A 63 -8.76 2.80 -21.98
CA THR A 63 -7.58 1.92 -21.95
C THR A 63 -6.36 2.80 -22.16
N HIS A 64 -5.39 2.74 -21.25
CA HIS A 64 -4.23 3.62 -21.33
C HIS A 64 -3.34 3.24 -22.51
N ASN A 65 -2.90 4.21 -23.26
CA ASN A 65 -1.82 4.02 -24.21
C ASN A 65 -0.49 3.88 -23.47
N VAL A 66 0.38 3.01 -23.97
CA VAL A 66 1.76 2.91 -23.47
C VAL A 66 2.42 4.29 -23.59
N LEU A 67 2.84 4.85 -22.48
CA LEU A 67 3.49 6.15 -22.47
C LEU A 67 4.89 6.07 -23.08
N PRO A 68 5.34 7.09 -23.84
CA PRO A 68 6.70 7.14 -24.33
C PRO A 68 7.69 7.16 -23.17
N PRO A 69 8.94 6.69 -23.35
CA PRO A 69 9.96 6.81 -22.32
C PRO A 69 10.16 8.27 -21.90
N LEU A 70 10.57 8.48 -20.64
CA LEU A 70 10.94 9.81 -20.15
C LEU A 70 12.18 10.32 -20.91
N ALA A 71 12.29 11.64 -21.06
CA ALA A 71 13.51 12.27 -21.56
C ALA A 71 14.72 11.93 -20.67
N GLU A 72 15.92 12.13 -21.22
CA GLU A 72 17.17 11.85 -20.51
C GLU A 72 17.25 12.61 -19.17
N ARG A 73 17.74 11.92 -18.17
CA ARG A 73 17.87 12.44 -16.80
C ARG A 73 19.13 13.29 -16.65
N VAL A 74 18.98 14.45 -16.02
CA VAL A 74 20.10 15.27 -15.55
C VAL A 74 20.43 14.88 -14.11
N ALA A 75 21.70 14.58 -13.83
CA ALA A 75 22.15 14.21 -12.50
C ALA A 75 21.86 15.29 -11.45
N CYS A 76 21.40 14.86 -10.27
CA CYS A 76 21.11 15.72 -9.14
C CYS A 76 22.30 15.78 -8.16
N HIS A 77 22.35 16.83 -7.33
CA HIS A 77 23.33 16.90 -6.25
C HIS A 77 22.93 15.96 -5.11
N GLY A 78 23.92 15.26 -4.54
CA GLY A 78 23.80 14.51 -3.32
C GLY A 78 24.03 15.37 -2.06
N PRO A 79 23.94 14.77 -0.86
CA PRO A 79 24.10 15.49 0.41
C PRO A 79 25.50 16.06 0.62
N ARG A 80 26.52 15.57 -0.12
CA ARG A 80 27.90 16.11 -0.11
C ARG A 80 28.12 17.25 -1.09
N GLY A 81 27.07 17.73 -1.78
CA GLY A 81 27.15 18.82 -2.75
C GLY A 81 27.72 18.43 -4.11
N HIS A 82 28.09 17.18 -4.32
CA HIS A 82 28.52 16.65 -5.62
C HIS A 82 27.34 16.12 -6.43
N LEU A 83 27.49 16.05 -7.76
CA LEU A 83 26.51 15.36 -8.61
C LEU A 83 26.62 13.84 -8.38
N LEU A 84 25.49 13.21 -8.18
CA LEU A 84 25.41 11.74 -8.06
C LEU A 84 25.95 11.06 -9.31
N GLY A 85 26.73 9.99 -9.11
CA GLY A 85 27.48 9.30 -10.18
C GLY A 85 28.83 9.93 -10.55
N GLN A 86 29.23 11.06 -9.89
CA GLN A 86 30.53 11.70 -10.08
C GLN A 86 31.48 11.52 -8.91
N SER A 87 31.00 11.07 -7.77
CA SER A 87 31.78 10.81 -6.57
C SER A 87 31.44 9.42 -6.01
N PRO A 88 32.43 8.57 -5.74
CA PRO A 88 32.21 7.26 -5.12
C PRO A 88 31.67 7.38 -3.69
N ASP A 89 31.76 8.57 -3.06
CA ASP A 89 31.28 8.79 -1.69
C ASP A 89 29.76 8.65 -1.57
N ASP A 90 29.03 8.99 -2.65
CA ASP A 90 27.56 8.95 -2.71
C ASP A 90 27.02 7.75 -3.48
N ASP A 91 27.91 6.91 -4.03
CA ASP A 91 27.50 5.77 -4.83
C ASP A 91 27.38 4.48 -4.02
N LEU A 92 26.36 3.70 -4.36
CA LEU A 92 26.19 2.35 -3.88
C LEU A 92 27.09 1.41 -4.66
N GLU A 93 27.91 0.62 -3.96
CA GLU A 93 28.71 -0.43 -4.54
C GLU A 93 28.00 -1.76 -4.38
N GLU A 94 27.34 -2.24 -5.42
CA GLU A 94 26.76 -3.57 -5.46
C GLU A 94 27.82 -4.57 -5.92
N THR A 95 27.90 -5.73 -5.27
CA THR A 95 28.92 -6.74 -5.56
C THR A 95 28.30 -8.07 -5.98
N GLU A 96 28.77 -8.61 -7.08
CA GLU A 96 28.53 -10.00 -7.45
C GLU A 96 29.54 -10.89 -6.75
N LEU A 97 29.09 -11.75 -5.84
CA LEU A 97 29.96 -12.70 -5.17
C LEU A 97 30.10 -14.00 -6.00
N ASN A 98 31.31 -14.55 -6.04
CA ASN A 98 31.56 -15.86 -6.63
C ASN A 98 30.82 -16.96 -5.86
N GLY A 99 30.01 -17.75 -6.55
CA GLY A 99 29.29 -18.88 -5.99
C GLY A 99 27.79 -18.86 -6.26
N PRO A 100 27.05 -19.87 -5.82
CA PRO A 100 25.61 -19.92 -6.05
C PRO A 100 24.90 -18.82 -5.26
N TYR A 101 24.09 -18.04 -5.95
CA TYR A 101 23.22 -17.05 -5.34
C TYR A 101 22.07 -17.75 -4.57
N PRO A 102 21.64 -17.25 -3.41
CA PRO A 102 20.57 -17.89 -2.66
C PRO A 102 19.27 -17.95 -3.45
N THR A 103 18.66 -19.13 -3.55
CA THR A 103 17.34 -19.29 -4.15
C THR A 103 16.27 -18.85 -3.18
N PRO A 104 15.34 -17.94 -3.55
CA PRO A 104 14.27 -17.53 -2.69
C PRO A 104 13.26 -18.67 -2.46
N TRP A 105 12.57 -18.63 -1.34
CA TRP A 105 11.51 -19.57 -1.02
C TRP A 105 10.23 -19.27 -1.80
N THR A 106 9.92 -17.97 -1.99
CA THR A 106 8.87 -17.50 -2.88
C THR A 106 9.32 -16.21 -3.58
N GLY A 107 8.73 -15.95 -4.74
CA GLY A 107 9.14 -14.87 -5.64
C GLY A 107 10.33 -15.24 -6.49
N ASN A 108 10.74 -14.35 -7.38
CA ASN A 108 11.75 -14.65 -8.41
C ASN A 108 12.54 -13.39 -8.78
N TYR A 109 13.88 -13.53 -8.85
CA TYR A 109 14.76 -12.47 -9.34
C TYR A 109 14.64 -12.26 -10.85
N GLU A 110 14.49 -13.32 -11.62
CA GLU A 110 14.38 -13.27 -13.07
C GLU A 110 13.10 -12.52 -13.49
N GLU A 111 11.96 -12.87 -12.89
CA GLU A 111 10.69 -12.24 -13.19
C GLU A 111 10.66 -10.75 -12.81
N THR A 112 11.18 -10.43 -11.64
CA THR A 112 11.26 -9.03 -11.19
C THR A 112 12.37 -8.26 -11.87
N GLY A 113 13.31 -8.94 -12.55
CA GLY A 113 14.49 -8.31 -13.16
C GLY A 113 15.42 -7.65 -12.14
N LEU A 114 15.39 -8.10 -10.89
CA LEU A 114 16.28 -7.63 -9.84
C LEU A 114 17.69 -8.18 -10.03
N ASP A 115 18.69 -7.34 -9.80
CA ASP A 115 20.09 -7.72 -9.94
C ASP A 115 20.49 -8.76 -8.86
N LEU A 116 21.25 -9.80 -9.27
CA LEU A 116 21.80 -10.83 -8.38
C LEU A 116 23.04 -10.31 -7.65
N THR A 117 22.85 -9.26 -6.84
CA THR A 117 23.91 -8.59 -6.10
C THR A 117 23.81 -8.85 -4.61
N MET A 118 24.93 -8.75 -3.92
CA MET A 118 24.99 -8.83 -2.47
C MET A 118 25.66 -7.58 -1.90
N MET A 119 25.30 -7.22 -0.68
CA MET A 119 25.84 -6.06 0.01
C MET A 119 26.24 -6.38 1.45
N ASN A 120 27.35 -5.84 1.90
CA ASN A 120 27.67 -5.70 3.31
C ASN A 120 27.18 -4.34 3.83
N VAL A 121 27.25 -4.13 5.14
CA VAL A 121 26.73 -2.92 5.79
C VAL A 121 27.45 -1.65 5.34
N ASP A 122 28.79 -1.69 5.16
CA ASP A 122 29.58 -0.54 4.70
C ASP A 122 29.17 -0.09 3.30
N GLN A 123 28.94 -1.05 2.40
CA GLN A 123 28.46 -0.75 1.04
C GLN A 123 27.03 -0.19 1.07
N ARG A 124 26.14 -0.82 1.85
CA ARG A 124 24.73 -0.43 1.90
C ARG A 124 24.51 0.91 2.57
N TYR A 125 25.17 1.18 3.69
CA TYR A 125 24.90 2.35 4.51
C TYR A 125 26.07 3.34 4.66
N GLY A 126 27.26 2.99 4.18
CA GLY A 126 28.42 3.89 4.18
C GLY A 126 28.17 5.24 3.48
N PRO A 127 27.54 5.27 2.29
CA PRO A 127 27.19 6.54 1.63
C PRO A 127 26.25 7.42 2.47
N TYR A 128 25.50 6.83 3.41
CA TYR A 128 24.46 7.46 4.20
C TYR A 128 24.85 7.72 5.67
N GLY A 129 26.17 7.60 5.98
CA GLY A 129 26.74 7.97 7.28
C GLY A 129 27.11 6.81 8.19
N TYR A 130 26.91 5.56 7.76
CA TYR A 130 27.39 4.41 8.54
C TYR A 130 28.91 4.42 8.66
N GLY A 131 29.43 4.38 9.89
CA GLY A 131 30.85 4.30 10.17
C GLY A 131 31.59 5.63 10.11
N GLU A 132 30.91 6.78 9.99
CA GLU A 132 31.55 8.12 9.99
C GLU A 132 32.37 8.42 11.24
N GLU A 133 32.05 7.79 12.37
CA GLU A 133 32.81 7.90 13.62
C GLU A 133 34.15 7.17 13.59
N ARG A 134 34.37 6.25 12.64
CA ARG A 134 35.59 5.43 12.55
C ARG A 134 36.74 6.23 11.94
N VAL A 135 37.97 5.87 12.39
CA VAL A 135 39.20 6.51 11.88
C VAL A 135 39.48 6.11 10.42
N ASP A 136 39.10 4.90 10.05
CA ASP A 136 39.30 4.33 8.71
C ASP A 136 38.16 4.64 7.73
N TYR A 137 37.22 5.52 8.12
CA TYR A 137 36.17 5.98 7.22
C TYR A 137 36.76 6.69 6.01
N ASN A 138 36.49 6.20 4.83
CA ASN A 138 37.14 6.59 3.59
C ASN A 138 36.31 7.50 2.68
N ARG A 139 35.15 7.97 3.15
CA ARG A 139 34.26 8.92 2.46
C ARG A 139 34.27 10.28 3.13
N SER A 140 33.88 11.32 2.40
CA SER A 140 33.68 12.65 2.96
C SER A 140 32.56 12.64 3.99
N ARG A 141 32.80 13.24 5.15
CA ARG A 141 31.79 13.37 6.23
C ARG A 141 30.76 14.43 5.87
N VAL A 142 29.53 14.24 6.37
CA VAL A 142 28.41 15.14 6.17
C VAL A 142 27.93 15.66 7.53
N ASP A 143 27.66 16.96 7.61
CA ASP A 143 26.89 17.52 8.72
C ASP A 143 25.40 17.28 8.45
N TRP A 144 24.90 16.11 8.87
CA TRP A 144 23.55 15.65 8.56
C TRP A 144 22.47 16.58 9.09
N ASP A 145 22.69 17.25 10.23
CA ASP A 145 21.72 18.17 10.82
C ASP A 145 21.52 19.45 9.96
N GLN A 146 22.44 19.72 9.05
CA GLN A 146 22.36 20.84 8.11
C GLN A 146 21.81 20.43 6.74
N VAL A 147 21.56 19.15 6.51
CA VAL A 147 21.01 18.69 5.22
C VAL A 147 19.53 19.03 5.15
N ASP A 148 19.13 19.77 4.13
CA ASP A 148 17.72 20.03 3.80
C ASP A 148 17.27 19.10 2.66
N TRP A 149 16.70 17.95 3.04
CA TRP A 149 16.21 16.96 2.07
C TRP A 149 15.07 17.47 1.20
N GLY A 150 14.23 18.37 1.72
CA GLY A 150 13.17 18.99 0.95
C GLY A 150 13.73 19.87 -0.17
N GLN A 151 14.75 20.68 0.15
CA GLN A 151 15.42 21.53 -0.84
C GLN A 151 16.16 20.68 -1.88
N LEU A 152 16.91 19.65 -1.47
CA LEU A 152 17.62 18.79 -2.41
C LEU A 152 16.68 18.08 -3.40
N GLN A 153 15.53 17.58 -2.92
CA GLN A 153 14.51 16.97 -3.78
C GLN A 153 13.90 17.99 -4.75
N ASN A 154 13.61 19.20 -4.27
CA ASN A 154 13.07 20.28 -5.10
C ASN A 154 14.07 20.70 -6.19
N ASP A 155 15.33 20.92 -5.83
CA ASP A 155 16.39 21.29 -6.77
C ASP A 155 16.59 20.18 -7.83
N CYS A 156 16.52 18.93 -7.41
CA CYS A 156 16.59 17.79 -8.31
C CYS A 156 15.41 17.78 -9.31
N PHE A 157 14.20 18.05 -8.85
CA PHE A 157 13.04 18.19 -9.72
C PHE A 157 13.21 19.37 -10.70
N GLU A 158 13.63 20.53 -10.24
CA GLU A 158 13.81 21.71 -11.09
C GLU A 158 14.85 21.47 -12.21
N ARG A 159 15.96 20.77 -11.90
CA ARG A 159 16.95 20.35 -12.90
C ARG A 159 16.36 19.41 -13.98
N ASN A 160 15.37 18.63 -13.61
CA ASN A 160 14.71 17.60 -14.44
C ASN A 160 13.30 18.00 -14.89
N ARG A 161 12.88 19.23 -14.65
CA ARG A 161 11.52 19.73 -14.91
C ARG A 161 11.02 19.45 -16.32
N HIS A 162 11.92 19.46 -17.29
CA HIS A 162 11.64 19.16 -18.72
C HIS A 162 11.14 17.73 -18.94
N ARG A 163 11.46 16.79 -18.03
CA ARG A 163 10.97 15.40 -18.08
C ARG A 163 9.51 15.27 -17.64
N PHE A 164 9.02 16.23 -16.86
CA PHE A 164 7.71 16.18 -16.19
C PHE A 164 6.87 17.43 -16.49
N PRO A 165 6.58 17.72 -17.78
CA PRO A 165 5.90 18.99 -18.14
C PRO A 165 4.50 19.08 -17.52
N ILE A 166 3.78 17.96 -17.37
CA ILE A 166 2.44 17.93 -16.79
C ILE A 166 2.48 18.19 -15.28
N ALA A 167 3.43 17.57 -14.52
CA ALA A 167 3.62 17.86 -13.11
C ALA A 167 3.98 19.34 -12.92
N ALA A 168 4.91 19.86 -13.72
CA ALA A 168 5.34 21.25 -13.69
C ALA A 168 4.22 22.25 -14.01
N SER A 169 3.23 21.88 -14.83
CA SER A 169 2.07 22.74 -15.13
C SER A 169 1.01 22.78 -14.02
N ARG A 170 1.01 21.79 -13.13
CA ARG A 170 0.02 21.70 -12.04
C ARG A 170 0.42 22.53 -10.81
N PHE A 171 1.71 22.66 -10.56
CA PHE A 171 2.25 23.46 -9.48
C PHE A 171 3.57 24.12 -9.87
N ASP A 172 3.69 25.41 -9.56
CA ASP A 172 4.94 26.16 -9.73
C ASP A 172 5.98 25.80 -8.65
N ASP A 173 5.50 25.38 -7.48
CA ASP A 173 6.32 24.99 -6.34
C ASP A 173 5.93 23.57 -5.89
N THR A 174 6.84 22.60 -6.06
CA THR A 174 6.62 21.19 -5.69
C THR A 174 7.05 20.87 -4.27
N ARG A 175 7.50 21.87 -3.48
CA ARG A 175 7.87 21.65 -2.08
C ARG A 175 6.69 21.11 -1.29
N ILE A 176 7.02 20.21 -0.37
CA ILE A 176 6.09 19.67 0.59
C ILE A 176 5.85 20.73 1.67
N THR A 177 4.65 21.30 1.71
CA THR A 177 4.34 22.39 2.62
C THR A 177 3.01 22.16 3.35
N PRO A 178 2.91 22.51 4.65
CA PRO A 178 1.66 22.38 5.42
C PRO A 178 0.45 23.07 4.81
N PRO A 179 0.55 24.27 4.21
CA PRO A 179 -0.61 24.94 3.62
C PRO A 179 -1.29 24.16 2.49
N ARG A 180 -0.55 23.26 1.80
CA ARG A 180 -1.13 22.37 0.80
C ARG A 180 -1.89 21.22 1.45
N PHE A 181 -1.46 20.74 2.63
CA PHE A 181 -2.05 19.67 3.42
C PHE A 181 -2.83 20.28 4.59
N ALA A 182 -4.08 20.71 4.36
CA ALA A 182 -4.85 21.55 5.25
C ALA A 182 -6.22 21.00 5.62
N PHE A 183 -6.80 21.49 6.71
CA PHE A 183 -8.19 21.18 7.11
C PHE A 183 -9.18 21.51 5.99
N ARG A 184 -10.25 20.73 5.88
CA ARG A 184 -11.27 20.86 4.83
C ARG A 184 -11.86 22.27 4.74
N HIS A 185 -12.12 22.92 5.86
CA HIS A 185 -12.70 24.26 5.88
C HIS A 185 -11.75 25.36 5.37
N PHE A 186 -10.46 25.08 5.26
CA PHE A 186 -9.48 25.98 4.64
C PHE A 186 -9.19 25.60 3.18
N ALA A 187 -9.41 24.34 2.80
CA ALA A 187 -9.11 23.87 1.48
C ALA A 187 -10.16 24.33 0.47
N LYS A 188 -9.72 24.89 -0.66
CA LYS A 188 -10.57 24.97 -1.85
C LYS A 188 -10.70 23.54 -2.39
N VAL A 189 -11.79 22.84 -2.02
CA VAL A 189 -12.05 21.48 -2.50
C VAL A 189 -12.23 21.56 -4.02
N PRO A 190 -11.32 21.01 -4.83
CA PRO A 190 -11.55 20.89 -6.26
C PRO A 190 -12.83 20.07 -6.45
N LYS A 191 -13.67 20.43 -7.41
CA LYS A 191 -14.77 19.56 -7.83
C LYS A 191 -14.16 18.38 -8.61
N VAL A 192 -13.72 17.36 -7.86
CA VAL A 192 -12.94 16.23 -8.39
C VAL A 192 -13.90 15.17 -8.96
N ARG A 193 -14.74 15.54 -9.94
CA ARG A 193 -15.59 14.55 -10.63
C ARG A 193 -14.94 13.89 -11.83
N HIS A 194 -13.75 14.37 -12.28
CA HIS A 194 -13.10 13.94 -13.52
C HIS A 194 -11.58 13.76 -13.38
N TRP A 195 -11.09 13.36 -12.20
CA TRP A 195 -9.65 13.17 -11.95
C TRP A 195 -8.99 12.07 -12.79
N HIS A 196 -9.77 11.15 -13.37
CA HIS A 196 -9.30 10.13 -14.30
C HIS A 196 -9.09 10.69 -15.74
N GLU A 197 -9.48 11.92 -16.02
CA GLU A 197 -9.26 12.58 -17.31
C GLU A 197 -7.93 13.35 -17.38
N PHE A 198 -7.17 13.40 -16.27
CA PHE A 198 -5.91 14.12 -16.25
C PHE A 198 -4.80 13.35 -16.95
N GLU A 199 -4.03 14.05 -17.77
CA GLU A 199 -2.81 13.50 -18.34
C GLU A 199 -1.84 13.07 -17.23
N PRO A 200 -1.13 11.93 -17.40
CA PRO A 200 -0.17 11.46 -16.41
C PRO A 200 0.96 12.45 -16.15
N SER A 201 1.23 12.69 -14.88
CA SER A 201 2.34 13.55 -14.43
C SER A 201 3.68 12.83 -14.51
N ARG A 202 3.66 11.50 -14.44
CA ARG A 202 4.80 10.58 -14.45
C ARG A 202 5.71 10.70 -13.24
N ARG A 203 5.17 11.22 -12.13
CA ARG A 203 5.85 11.27 -10.84
C ARG A 203 5.13 10.43 -9.79
N THR A 204 5.89 9.93 -8.86
CA THR A 204 5.41 9.04 -7.80
C THR A 204 5.87 9.57 -6.43
N ALA A 205 4.97 9.65 -5.47
CA ALA A 205 5.33 9.90 -4.08
C ALA A 205 5.73 8.60 -3.37
N VAL A 206 6.78 8.66 -2.56
CA VAL A 206 7.19 7.60 -1.63
C VAL A 206 6.85 8.08 -0.23
N VAL A 207 5.77 7.57 0.32
CA VAL A 207 5.22 8.02 1.61
C VAL A 207 5.66 7.06 2.71
N VAL A 208 6.61 7.50 3.53
CA VAL A 208 7.07 6.76 4.69
C VAL A 208 6.21 7.15 5.89
N ARG A 209 5.58 6.16 6.53
CA ARG A 209 4.72 6.40 7.70
C ARG A 209 5.53 6.42 8.97
N ALA A 210 5.42 7.52 9.70
CA ALA A 210 6.00 7.71 11.02
C ALA A 210 4.91 8.11 12.03
N TRP A 211 5.29 8.22 13.28
CA TRP A 211 4.41 8.69 14.34
C TRP A 211 5.17 9.46 15.41
N ARG A 212 4.47 10.31 16.13
CA ARG A 212 5.01 11.05 17.28
C ARG A 212 5.57 10.08 18.32
N GLY A 213 6.79 10.35 18.76
CA GLY A 213 7.51 9.54 19.73
C GLY A 213 8.19 8.30 19.14
N PHE A 214 8.32 8.23 17.80
CA PHE A 214 9.22 7.26 17.20
C PHE A 214 10.67 7.65 17.53
N GLU A 215 11.43 6.71 18.04
CA GLU A 215 12.85 6.90 18.32
C GLU A 215 13.66 6.57 17.07
N TYR A 216 14.23 7.60 16.44
CA TYR A 216 15.05 7.45 15.25
C TYR A 216 16.46 6.96 15.63
N LEU A 217 16.69 5.66 15.50
CA LEU A 217 18.00 5.06 15.70
C LEU A 217 18.93 5.33 14.50
N PRO A 218 20.27 5.23 14.64
CA PRO A 218 21.20 5.45 13.53
C PRO A 218 20.86 4.65 12.27
N GLU A 219 20.48 3.39 12.40
CA GLU A 219 20.07 2.55 11.26
C GLU A 219 18.79 3.00 10.58
N ASP A 220 17.87 3.66 11.28
CA ASP A 220 16.70 4.27 10.67
C ASP A 220 17.09 5.50 9.85
N MET A 221 18.03 6.29 10.36
CA MET A 221 18.55 7.45 9.65
C MET A 221 19.31 7.05 8.39
N TYR A 222 20.19 6.04 8.45
CA TYR A 222 20.85 5.51 7.25
C TYR A 222 19.86 5.00 6.23
N TYR A 223 18.83 4.30 6.68
CA TYR A 223 17.76 3.80 5.81
C TYR A 223 16.97 4.94 5.15
N LEU A 224 16.53 5.93 5.91
CA LEU A 224 15.77 7.07 5.38
C LEU A 224 16.60 7.90 4.39
N ARG A 225 17.85 8.18 4.70
CA ARG A 225 18.78 8.87 3.80
C ARG A 225 18.99 8.07 2.51
N SER A 226 19.18 6.75 2.62
CA SER A 226 19.28 5.86 1.45
C SER A 226 18.03 5.92 0.59
N LEU A 227 16.85 5.85 1.21
CA LEU A 227 15.58 5.92 0.51
C LEU A 227 15.43 7.23 -0.28
N ILE A 228 15.76 8.39 0.34
CA ILE A 228 15.68 9.69 -0.32
C ILE A 228 16.66 9.79 -1.50
N VAL A 229 17.92 9.41 -1.28
CA VAL A 229 18.94 9.50 -2.35
C VAL A 229 18.61 8.56 -3.50
N GLU A 230 18.29 7.31 -3.21
CA GLU A 230 18.09 6.26 -4.22
C GLU A 230 16.80 6.44 -5.01
N THR A 231 15.71 6.83 -4.33
CA THR A 231 14.43 7.03 -5.01
C THR A 231 14.30 8.42 -5.62
N ALA A 232 14.52 9.51 -4.86
CA ALA A 232 14.24 10.86 -5.35
C ALA A 232 15.40 11.44 -6.16
N LEU A 233 16.63 11.41 -5.63
CA LEU A 233 17.74 12.12 -6.27
C LEU A 233 18.33 11.33 -7.45
N LYS A 234 18.56 10.01 -7.28
CA LYS A 234 19.10 9.17 -8.37
C LYS A 234 18.13 9.00 -9.53
N THR A 235 16.83 9.13 -9.33
CA THR A 235 15.84 9.06 -10.43
C THR A 235 15.61 10.40 -11.14
N GLY A 236 16.23 11.49 -10.65
CA GLY A 236 16.05 12.83 -11.22
C GLY A 236 14.65 13.38 -10.95
N GLY A 237 14.12 13.19 -9.74
CA GLY A 237 12.83 13.71 -9.32
C GLY A 237 11.61 12.94 -9.82
N GLU A 238 11.79 11.75 -10.38
CA GLU A 238 10.68 10.86 -10.74
C GLU A 238 9.92 10.41 -9.49
N TYR A 239 10.65 10.14 -8.42
CA TYR A 239 10.10 9.94 -7.08
C TYR A 239 10.33 11.17 -6.20
N GLN A 240 9.50 11.29 -5.17
CA GLN A 240 9.68 12.24 -4.07
C GLN A 240 9.31 11.59 -2.75
N VAL A 241 10.20 11.66 -1.77
CA VAL A 241 9.98 11.07 -0.44
C VAL A 241 9.26 12.07 0.47
N ILE A 242 8.23 11.60 1.13
CA ILE A 242 7.43 12.33 2.12
C ILE A 242 7.41 11.52 3.41
N LEU A 243 7.75 12.14 4.53
CA LEU A 243 7.58 11.56 5.86
C LEU A 243 6.21 11.96 6.40
N LEU A 244 5.28 11.02 6.50
CA LEU A 244 3.90 11.26 6.91
C LEU A 244 3.72 10.86 8.38
N VAL A 245 3.57 11.85 9.27
CA VAL A 245 3.68 11.68 10.72
C VAL A 245 2.33 11.77 11.41
N ASP A 246 1.93 10.65 12.03
CA ASP A 246 0.76 10.57 12.90
C ASP A 246 1.08 11.17 14.27
N MET A 247 0.41 12.28 14.59
CA MET A 247 0.57 12.95 15.89
C MET A 247 -0.15 12.23 17.04
N LYS A 248 -0.92 11.17 16.75
CA LYS A 248 -1.65 10.36 17.73
C LYS A 248 -2.45 11.23 18.71
N ASP A 249 -2.15 11.09 20.00
CA ASP A 249 -2.83 11.76 21.10
C ASP A 249 -2.39 13.23 21.30
N TYR A 250 -1.83 13.87 20.27
CA TYR A 250 -1.50 15.29 20.28
C TYR A 250 -2.77 16.12 20.11
N GLU A 251 -3.73 15.88 21.01
CA GLU A 251 -5.05 16.48 20.99
C GLU A 251 -5.16 17.59 22.05
N GLY A 252 -6.05 18.51 21.83
CA GLY A 252 -6.27 19.70 22.67
C GLY A 252 -6.28 20.96 21.83
N TYR A 253 -7.07 21.94 22.24
CA TYR A 253 -7.19 23.20 21.49
C TYR A 253 -5.85 23.94 21.37
N GLU A 254 -5.06 23.89 22.41
CA GLU A 254 -3.71 24.47 22.51
C GLU A 254 -2.66 23.76 21.64
N ASN A 255 -2.93 22.55 21.22
CA ASN A 255 -2.02 21.70 20.41
C ASN A 255 -2.41 21.65 18.93
N ASN A 256 -3.20 22.62 18.45
CA ASN A 256 -3.59 22.64 17.05
C ASN A 256 -2.39 22.98 16.16
N ILE A 257 -1.80 21.94 15.57
CA ILE A 257 -0.61 22.06 14.67
C ILE A 257 -0.85 22.92 13.43
N PHE A 258 -2.10 23.15 13.04
CA PHE A 258 -2.47 23.99 11.90
C PHE A 258 -2.93 25.40 12.30
N ALA A 259 -2.76 25.80 13.56
CA ALA A 259 -3.18 27.12 14.03
C ALA A 259 -2.29 28.25 13.48
N SER A 260 -0.98 27.99 13.33
CA SER A 260 0.00 28.91 12.78
C SER A 260 1.24 28.14 12.30
N GLU A 261 2.14 28.84 11.61
CA GLU A 261 3.44 28.28 11.20
C GLU A 261 4.30 27.90 12.41
N GLU A 262 4.28 28.71 13.46
CA GLU A 262 4.99 28.45 14.72
C GLU A 262 4.43 27.22 15.43
N ALA A 263 3.10 27.05 15.44
CA ALA A 263 2.44 25.86 16.00
C ALA A 263 2.83 24.59 15.24
N TYR A 264 2.92 24.67 13.92
CA TYR A 264 3.34 23.55 13.09
C TYR A 264 4.82 23.20 13.32
N LYS A 265 5.70 24.21 13.36
CA LYS A 265 7.12 24.01 13.66
C LYS A 265 7.32 23.37 15.04
N LYS A 266 6.61 23.88 16.05
CA LYS A 266 6.61 23.26 17.38
C LYS A 266 6.10 21.81 17.33
N GLY A 267 5.09 21.52 16.51
CA GLY A 267 4.61 20.16 16.29
C GLY A 267 5.66 19.21 15.74
N LEU A 268 6.52 19.68 14.81
CA LEU A 268 7.66 18.89 14.29
C LEU A 268 8.69 18.59 15.40
N GLU A 269 9.00 19.55 16.24
CA GLU A 269 9.90 19.38 17.40
C GLU A 269 9.27 18.40 18.43
N ASP A 270 8.01 18.60 18.80
CA ASP A 270 7.28 17.76 19.75
C ASP A 270 7.05 16.32 19.24
N ALA A 271 7.05 16.12 17.92
CA ALA A 271 7.01 14.80 17.30
C ALA A 271 8.33 14.03 17.40
N GLY A 272 9.43 14.73 17.72
CA GLY A 272 10.78 14.16 17.80
C GLY A 272 11.41 13.89 16.44
N ILE A 273 11.04 14.67 15.41
CA ILE A 273 11.55 14.50 14.04
C ILE A 273 12.95 15.12 13.95
N PRO A 274 13.97 14.34 13.52
CA PRO A 274 15.32 14.86 13.30
C PRO A 274 15.34 16.09 12.39
N PRO A 275 16.20 17.10 12.66
CA PRO A 275 16.23 18.36 11.91
C PRO A 275 16.30 18.16 10.39
N GLU A 276 17.16 17.28 9.91
CA GLU A 276 17.32 16.97 8.48
C GLU A 276 16.04 16.45 7.80
N LEU A 277 15.11 15.81 8.54
CA LEU A 277 13.87 15.25 8.00
C LEU A 277 12.68 16.20 8.08
N GLN A 278 12.78 17.32 8.80
CA GLN A 278 11.64 18.22 9.04
C GLN A 278 11.10 18.83 7.75
N SER A 279 11.95 19.11 6.77
CA SER A 279 11.55 19.70 5.48
C SER A 279 10.77 18.77 4.55
N ILE A 280 10.75 17.46 4.84
CA ILE A 280 9.97 16.46 4.10
C ILE A 280 8.82 15.89 4.93
N ALA A 281 8.62 16.38 6.15
CA ALA A 281 7.62 15.85 7.07
C ALA A 281 6.28 16.58 6.93
N LEU A 282 5.20 15.78 6.90
CA LEU A 282 3.82 16.25 6.98
C LEU A 282 3.16 15.66 8.22
N LEU A 283 2.67 16.52 9.10
CA LEU A 283 1.96 16.13 10.30
C LEU A 283 0.46 16.02 10.03
N TRP A 284 -0.17 15.05 10.67
CA TRP A 284 -1.63 14.91 10.71
C TRP A 284 -2.08 14.39 12.07
N ASP A 285 -3.34 14.62 12.42
CA ASP A 285 -3.98 14.14 13.64
C ASP A 285 -5.43 13.70 13.37
N ASN A 286 -6.10 13.16 14.37
CA ASN A 286 -7.50 12.72 14.26
C ASN A 286 -8.45 13.85 13.93
N ARG A 287 -8.19 15.11 14.38
CA ARG A 287 -9.03 16.28 14.06
C ARG A 287 -8.95 16.61 12.57
N PHE A 288 -7.74 16.52 12.02
CA PHE A 288 -7.52 16.70 10.59
C PHE A 288 -8.34 15.70 9.78
N LEU A 289 -8.25 14.40 10.10
CA LEU A 289 -9.03 13.37 9.41
C LEU A 289 -10.53 13.50 9.63
N SER A 290 -10.99 13.79 10.85
CA SER A 290 -12.40 14.02 11.15
C SER A 290 -12.97 15.21 10.39
N SER A 291 -12.18 16.26 10.14
CA SER A 291 -12.61 17.40 9.34
C SER A 291 -12.90 17.03 7.89
N TRP A 292 -12.19 16.04 7.34
CA TRP A 292 -12.36 15.53 5.98
C TRP A 292 -13.43 14.44 5.89
N TYR A 293 -13.49 13.54 6.88
CA TYR A 293 -14.35 12.34 6.88
C TYR A 293 -15.35 12.34 8.04
N PRO A 294 -16.28 13.32 8.12
CA PRO A 294 -17.18 13.46 9.27
C PRO A 294 -18.21 12.33 9.42
N ARG A 295 -18.31 11.44 8.42
CA ARG A 295 -19.17 10.24 8.46
C ARG A 295 -18.42 8.99 8.93
N ILE A 296 -17.14 9.12 9.24
CA ILE A 296 -16.29 8.02 9.73
C ILE A 296 -15.88 8.37 11.15
N GLU A 297 -16.15 7.48 12.08
CA GLU A 297 -15.88 7.67 13.51
C GLU A 297 -14.47 7.24 13.90
N GLU A 298 -13.89 6.26 13.16
CA GLU A 298 -12.62 5.63 13.45
C GLU A 298 -11.56 6.04 12.42
N HIS A 299 -10.51 6.72 12.89
CA HIS A 299 -9.40 7.19 12.06
C HIS A 299 -8.06 6.52 12.39
N MET A 300 -8.04 5.59 13.35
CA MET A 300 -6.83 4.86 13.74
C MET A 300 -6.20 4.14 12.54
N THR A 301 -4.91 4.13 12.49
CA THR A 301 -4.11 3.55 11.38
C THR A 301 -4.48 2.11 11.06
N ILE A 302 -4.80 1.29 12.07
CA ILE A 302 -5.25 -0.09 11.86
C ILE A 302 -6.52 -0.18 11.01
N TRP A 303 -7.40 0.82 11.08
CA TRP A 303 -8.66 0.86 10.34
C TRP A 303 -8.59 1.69 9.07
N GLN A 304 -7.80 2.78 9.06
CA GLN A 304 -7.85 3.79 8.01
C GLN A 304 -6.45 4.31 7.59
N VAL A 305 -5.51 3.39 7.40
CA VAL A 305 -4.11 3.73 7.04
C VAL A 305 -3.99 4.62 5.79
N PHE A 306 -4.95 4.50 4.87
CA PHE A 306 -4.91 5.22 3.59
C PHE A 306 -5.56 6.61 3.63
N GLN A 307 -6.29 7.00 4.69
CA GLN A 307 -6.94 8.32 4.74
C GLN A 307 -5.94 9.48 4.57
N PRO A 308 -4.81 9.55 5.26
CA PRO A 308 -3.84 10.61 5.02
C PRO A 308 -3.28 10.59 3.60
N MET A 309 -3.07 9.39 3.00
CA MET A 309 -2.61 9.26 1.62
C MET A 309 -3.66 9.70 0.58
N GLN A 310 -4.94 9.48 0.86
CA GLN A 310 -6.03 10.00 0.02
C GLN A 310 -5.98 11.53 -0.03
N LEU A 311 -5.70 12.16 1.11
CA LEU A 311 -5.55 13.62 1.19
C LEU A 311 -4.24 14.10 0.53
N LEU A 312 -3.16 13.32 0.58
CA LEU A 312 -1.99 13.60 -0.25
C LEU A 312 -2.34 13.56 -1.74
N ALA A 313 -3.05 12.53 -2.19
CA ALA A 313 -3.48 12.43 -3.59
C ALA A 313 -4.37 13.59 -4.03
N LEU A 314 -5.14 14.18 -3.11
CA LEU A 314 -5.97 15.36 -3.35
C LEU A 314 -5.15 16.64 -3.44
N HIS A 315 -4.20 16.85 -2.51
CA HIS A 315 -3.46 18.11 -2.36
C HIS A 315 -2.19 18.19 -3.20
N TYR A 316 -1.67 17.04 -3.67
CA TYR A 316 -0.44 16.93 -4.45
C TYR A 316 -0.71 16.26 -5.81
N PRO A 317 -1.40 16.96 -6.73
CA PRO A 317 -1.82 16.42 -8.02
C PRO A 317 -0.67 16.22 -9.02
N GLU A 318 0.55 16.61 -8.68
CA GLU A 318 1.76 16.35 -9.44
C GLU A 318 2.24 14.90 -9.35
N PHE A 319 1.59 14.04 -8.54
CA PHE A 319 1.89 12.61 -8.47
C PHE A 319 0.74 11.78 -9.05
N ASP A 320 1.08 10.74 -9.81
CA ASP A 320 0.12 9.75 -10.32
C ASP A 320 -0.04 8.55 -9.39
N HIS A 321 1.02 8.22 -8.65
CA HIS A 321 1.08 7.08 -7.75
C HIS A 321 1.69 7.45 -6.40
N PHE A 322 1.33 6.66 -5.38
CA PHE A 322 1.76 6.85 -4.01
C PHE A 322 2.15 5.49 -3.41
N TRP A 323 3.45 5.28 -3.19
CA TRP A 323 3.93 4.17 -2.38
C TRP A 323 3.69 4.48 -0.90
N GLN A 324 3.14 3.53 -0.17
CA GLN A 324 3.11 3.53 1.29
C GLN A 324 4.17 2.56 1.78
N ILE A 325 5.04 3.02 2.66
CA ILE A 325 6.16 2.25 3.23
C ILE A 325 6.15 2.39 4.75
N GLU A 326 6.30 1.27 5.46
CA GLU A 326 6.46 1.25 6.91
C GLU A 326 7.92 1.48 7.31
N LEU A 327 8.16 2.17 8.45
CA LEU A 327 9.51 2.50 8.92
C LEU A 327 10.35 1.28 9.28
N ASP A 328 9.73 0.15 9.62
CA ASP A 328 10.40 -1.09 9.95
C ASP A 328 10.70 -1.99 8.73
N MET A 329 10.63 -1.41 7.54
CA MET A 329 11.12 -2.03 6.31
C MET A 329 12.59 -1.73 6.07
N ARG A 330 13.28 -2.65 5.37
CA ARG A 330 14.66 -2.42 4.90
C ARG A 330 14.84 -2.97 3.48
N PHE A 331 15.28 -2.09 2.57
CA PHE A 331 15.77 -2.52 1.25
C PHE A 331 17.27 -2.86 1.36
N LEU A 332 17.65 -4.06 1.00
CA LEU A 332 19.04 -4.53 1.06
C LEU A 332 19.83 -4.24 -0.22
N GLY A 333 19.14 -3.82 -1.30
CA GLY A 333 19.69 -3.25 -2.52
C GLY A 333 19.27 -1.80 -2.70
N ASP A 334 19.45 -1.26 -3.90
CA ASP A 334 18.99 0.08 -4.27
C ASP A 334 17.46 0.14 -4.26
N ALA A 335 16.91 0.99 -3.38
CA ALA A 335 15.46 1.11 -3.19
C ALA A 335 14.75 1.65 -4.45
N GLY A 336 15.38 2.58 -5.18
CA GLY A 336 14.83 3.11 -6.43
C GLY A 336 14.71 2.03 -7.49
N LYS A 337 15.77 1.26 -7.70
CA LYS A 337 15.76 0.10 -8.61
C LYS A 337 14.68 -0.91 -8.20
N MET A 338 14.55 -1.23 -6.90
CA MET A 338 13.55 -2.17 -6.41
C MET A 338 12.13 -1.70 -6.75
N LEU A 339 11.77 -0.45 -6.43
CA LEU A 339 10.43 0.10 -6.72
C LEU A 339 10.15 0.19 -8.22
N ASP A 340 11.17 0.52 -9.03
CA ASP A 340 11.06 0.54 -10.49
C ASP A 340 10.81 -0.85 -11.06
N ARG A 341 11.55 -1.88 -10.58
CA ARG A 341 11.38 -3.26 -11.02
C ARG A 341 10.01 -3.83 -10.67
N LEU A 342 9.55 -3.63 -9.43
CA LEU A 342 8.20 -4.02 -9.04
C LEU A 342 7.12 -3.32 -9.90
N SER A 343 7.32 -2.05 -10.21
CA SER A 343 6.42 -1.30 -11.09
C SER A 343 6.46 -1.80 -12.53
N ALA A 344 7.63 -2.15 -13.03
CA ALA A 344 7.82 -2.69 -14.38
C ALA A 344 7.16 -4.07 -14.53
N THR A 345 7.36 -4.98 -13.56
CA THR A 345 6.70 -6.28 -13.52
C THR A 345 5.16 -6.11 -13.48
N ALA A 346 4.65 -5.23 -12.61
CA ALA A 346 3.22 -4.93 -12.57
C ALA A 346 2.69 -4.38 -13.91
N ARG A 347 3.50 -3.64 -14.65
CA ARG A 347 3.14 -3.09 -15.96
C ARG A 347 3.10 -4.16 -17.05
N SER A 348 4.00 -5.16 -16.99
CA SER A 348 4.04 -6.26 -17.97
C SER A 348 2.89 -7.25 -17.79
N GLU A 349 2.27 -7.32 -16.61
CA GLU A 349 1.17 -8.23 -16.34
C GLU A 349 -0.15 -7.77 -16.98
N PRO A 350 -0.98 -8.73 -17.51
CA PRO A 350 -2.32 -8.44 -17.97
C PRO A 350 -3.30 -8.26 -16.80
N ARG A 351 -4.46 -7.62 -17.05
CA ARG A 351 -5.56 -7.51 -16.09
C ARG A 351 -6.26 -8.86 -15.85
N LYS A 352 -6.36 -9.69 -16.89
CA LYS A 352 -6.94 -11.04 -16.79
C LYS A 352 -6.22 -11.85 -15.73
N GLN A 353 -7.00 -12.45 -14.82
CA GLN A 353 -6.51 -13.27 -13.70
C GLN A 353 -5.54 -12.55 -12.73
N SER A 354 -5.59 -11.23 -12.65
CA SER A 354 -4.73 -10.48 -11.72
C SER A 354 -5.02 -10.81 -10.24
N LEU A 355 -6.31 -10.96 -9.89
CA LEU A 355 -6.71 -11.37 -8.54
C LEU A 355 -6.25 -12.78 -8.23
N GLU A 356 -6.44 -13.70 -9.17
CA GLU A 356 -6.07 -15.10 -9.04
C GLU A 356 -4.58 -15.27 -8.84
N ARG A 357 -3.74 -14.56 -9.61
CA ARG A 357 -2.27 -14.53 -9.38
C ARG A 357 -1.91 -13.89 -8.04
N ALA A 358 -2.64 -12.85 -7.62
CA ALA A 358 -2.42 -12.21 -6.31
C ALA A 358 -2.88 -13.05 -5.11
N SER A 359 -3.58 -14.18 -5.34
CA SER A 359 -4.10 -15.05 -4.28
C SER A 359 -3.17 -16.23 -3.94
N PHE A 360 -2.06 -16.38 -4.64
CA PHE A 360 -1.10 -17.46 -4.43
C PHE A 360 0.33 -16.93 -4.35
N LEU A 361 1.16 -17.62 -3.58
CA LEU A 361 2.61 -17.39 -3.58
C LEU A 361 3.24 -18.24 -4.69
N HIS A 362 4.07 -17.61 -5.53
CA HIS A 362 4.90 -18.33 -6.47
C HIS A 362 6.07 -18.98 -5.73
N MET A 363 6.04 -20.30 -5.61
CA MET A 363 7.09 -21.10 -5.00
C MET A 363 7.86 -21.85 -6.09
N ILE A 364 9.12 -21.50 -6.30
CA ILE A 364 9.97 -22.07 -7.36
C ILE A 364 10.10 -23.59 -7.22
N SER A 365 10.16 -24.11 -5.98
CA SER A 365 10.22 -25.56 -5.73
C SER A 365 8.98 -26.33 -6.18
N GLU A 366 7.84 -25.66 -6.30
CA GLU A 366 6.54 -26.29 -6.60
C GLU A 366 6.13 -26.12 -8.06
N THR A 367 6.34 -24.94 -8.62
CA THR A 367 5.92 -24.62 -9.98
C THR A 367 7.07 -24.42 -10.97
N GLY A 368 8.31 -24.34 -10.51
CA GLY A 368 9.41 -23.95 -11.39
C GLY A 368 9.42 -22.44 -11.66
N ASP A 369 9.47 -22.04 -12.92
CA ASP A 369 9.52 -20.63 -13.29
C ASP A 369 8.14 -19.92 -13.17
N TYR A 370 8.15 -18.60 -13.31
CA TYR A 370 6.91 -17.80 -13.22
C TYR A 370 5.91 -18.11 -14.34
N GLY A 371 6.38 -18.50 -15.52
CA GLY A 371 5.54 -18.92 -16.64
C GLY A 371 4.78 -20.21 -16.33
N GLU A 372 5.39 -21.14 -15.60
CA GLU A 372 4.71 -22.35 -15.10
C GLU A 372 3.67 -22.04 -14.03
N PHE A 373 3.99 -21.14 -13.10
CA PHE A 373 3.01 -20.62 -12.13
C PHE A 373 1.82 -19.95 -12.84
N PHE A 374 2.09 -19.09 -13.82
CA PHE A 374 1.07 -18.41 -14.62
C PHE A 374 0.16 -19.43 -15.34
N ARG A 375 0.74 -20.47 -15.95
CA ARG A 375 -0.02 -21.56 -16.58
C ARG A 375 -0.88 -22.31 -15.57
N ALA A 376 -0.37 -22.63 -14.38
CA ALA A 376 -1.13 -23.30 -13.33
C ALA A 376 -2.34 -22.46 -12.87
N VAL A 377 -2.18 -21.14 -12.71
CA VAL A 377 -3.29 -20.23 -12.42
C VAL A 377 -4.34 -20.24 -13.54
N ASN A 378 -3.91 -20.20 -14.80
CA ASN A 378 -4.80 -20.24 -15.94
C ASN A 378 -5.60 -21.54 -16.03
N GLU A 379 -4.95 -22.69 -15.82
CA GLU A 379 -5.57 -24.00 -15.80
C GLU A 379 -6.57 -24.16 -14.65
N SER A 380 -6.25 -23.66 -13.45
CA SER A 380 -7.14 -23.71 -12.29
C SER A 380 -8.48 -22.99 -12.55
N ASN A 381 -8.45 -21.93 -13.34
CA ASN A 381 -9.60 -21.15 -13.75
C ASN A 381 -10.23 -21.59 -15.06
N LYS A 382 -9.73 -22.64 -15.69
CA LYS A 382 -10.19 -23.09 -17.01
C LYS A 382 -10.17 -21.95 -18.05
N GLY A 383 -9.15 -21.09 -17.99
CA GLY A 383 -8.99 -19.92 -18.85
C GLY A 383 -9.87 -18.72 -18.51
N GLY A 384 -10.76 -18.83 -17.51
CA GLY A 384 -11.63 -17.74 -17.07
C GLY A 384 -10.96 -16.79 -16.08
N SER A 385 -11.75 -15.92 -15.45
CA SER A 385 -11.31 -15.03 -14.36
C SER A 385 -12.49 -14.69 -13.46
N HIS A 386 -12.28 -14.67 -12.14
CA HIS A 386 -13.29 -14.27 -11.16
C HIS A 386 -13.51 -12.75 -11.14
N ALA A 387 -12.45 -11.97 -11.36
CA ALA A 387 -12.47 -10.52 -11.39
C ALA A 387 -12.25 -10.02 -12.83
N TRP A 388 -13.24 -10.26 -13.69
CA TRP A 388 -13.27 -9.79 -15.06
C TRP A 388 -14.01 -8.46 -15.16
N GLY A 389 -13.26 -7.35 -15.18
CA GLY A 389 -13.81 -6.01 -15.05
C GLY A 389 -14.21 -5.68 -13.60
N PRO A 390 -15.08 -4.67 -13.38
CA PRO A 390 -15.46 -4.27 -12.04
C PRO A 390 -16.33 -5.33 -11.34
N ILE A 391 -15.96 -5.65 -10.11
CA ILE A 391 -16.84 -6.41 -9.21
C ILE A 391 -17.97 -5.49 -8.76
N ARG A 392 -19.21 -5.81 -9.11
CA ARG A 392 -20.35 -4.93 -8.86
C ARG A 392 -20.69 -4.84 -7.38
N VAL A 393 -20.61 -3.62 -6.86
CA VAL A 393 -21.10 -3.22 -5.54
C VAL A 393 -22.05 -2.05 -5.77
N ARG A 394 -23.24 -2.12 -5.22
CA ARG A 394 -24.32 -1.17 -5.53
C ARG A 394 -23.95 0.29 -5.29
N GLU A 395 -23.22 0.55 -4.22
CA GLU A 395 -22.84 1.89 -3.77
C GLU A 395 -21.65 2.44 -4.57
N ILE A 396 -20.97 1.59 -5.32
CA ILE A 396 -19.75 1.96 -6.06
C ILE A 396 -20.07 2.12 -7.55
N LEU A 397 -19.77 3.28 -8.10
CA LEU A 397 -19.81 3.51 -9.54
C LEU A 397 -18.41 3.25 -10.12
N PRO A 398 -18.24 2.22 -10.95
CA PRO A 398 -16.94 1.87 -11.50
C PRO A 398 -16.36 2.96 -12.39
N ILE A 399 -15.06 3.17 -12.32
CA ILE A 399 -14.31 4.17 -13.12
C ILE A 399 -13.29 3.55 -14.08
N GLY A 400 -12.88 2.31 -13.84
CA GLY A 400 -11.92 1.60 -14.68
C GLY A 400 -12.49 1.27 -16.07
N PRO A 401 -11.63 0.86 -17.02
CA PRO A 401 -12.05 0.56 -18.37
C PRO A 401 -13.01 -0.65 -18.42
N GLU A 402 -13.86 -0.69 -19.44
CA GLU A 402 -14.67 -1.87 -19.70
C GLU A 402 -13.81 -2.99 -20.31
N PRO A 403 -14.09 -4.27 -19.97
CA PRO A 403 -13.43 -5.39 -20.61
C PRO A 403 -13.59 -5.36 -22.15
N PRO A 404 -12.54 -5.71 -22.90
CA PRO A 404 -12.59 -5.65 -24.37
C PRO A 404 -13.51 -6.72 -24.99
N VAL A 405 -13.77 -7.81 -24.27
CA VAL A 405 -14.63 -8.92 -24.66
C VAL A 405 -15.54 -9.31 -23.51
N ALA A 406 -16.65 -10.00 -23.81
CA ALA A 406 -17.62 -10.38 -22.80
C ALA A 406 -17.16 -11.58 -21.94
N ASP A 407 -16.49 -12.54 -22.54
CA ASP A 407 -15.97 -13.74 -21.87
C ASP A 407 -14.44 -13.62 -21.72
N PRO A 408 -13.90 -13.71 -20.50
CA PRO A 408 -12.44 -13.61 -20.29
C PRO A 408 -11.67 -14.74 -21.01
N ARG A 409 -12.31 -15.86 -21.37
CA ARG A 409 -11.66 -16.95 -22.12
C ARG A 409 -11.28 -16.54 -23.54
N ASP A 410 -11.98 -15.55 -24.11
CA ASP A 410 -11.72 -15.04 -25.45
C ASP A 410 -10.60 -13.97 -25.47
N GLU A 411 -10.12 -13.54 -24.32
CA GLU A 411 -9.05 -12.54 -24.19
C GLU A 411 -7.68 -13.22 -24.11
N PRO A 412 -6.71 -12.84 -24.97
CA PRO A 412 -5.41 -13.53 -25.11
C PRO A 412 -4.33 -13.05 -24.11
N PHE A 413 -4.67 -12.50 -22.95
CA PHE A 413 -3.75 -11.92 -21.96
C PHE A 413 -3.02 -10.65 -22.46
N GLU A 414 -3.67 -9.85 -23.27
CA GLU A 414 -3.14 -8.58 -23.78
C GLU A 414 -3.74 -7.36 -23.07
N TRP A 415 -4.97 -7.47 -22.56
CA TRP A 415 -5.65 -6.36 -21.90
C TRP A 415 -4.94 -5.92 -20.63
N GLY A 416 -4.47 -4.68 -20.62
CA GLY A 416 -3.77 -4.06 -19.51
C GLY A 416 -2.24 -4.24 -19.53
N VAL A 417 -1.69 -4.98 -20.49
CA VAL A 417 -0.24 -5.04 -20.69
C VAL A 417 0.28 -3.66 -21.11
N GLY A 418 1.33 -3.18 -20.44
CA GLY A 418 1.87 -1.84 -20.64
C GLY A 418 1.21 -0.75 -19.78
N GLU A 419 0.06 -1.03 -19.13
CA GLU A 419 -0.59 -0.10 -18.21
C GLU A 419 0.02 -0.19 -16.82
N ASP A 420 0.19 0.95 -16.14
CA ASP A 420 0.54 0.96 -14.72
C ASP A 420 -0.57 0.34 -13.86
N ALA A 421 -0.19 -0.38 -12.80
CA ALA A 421 -1.17 -0.91 -11.86
C ALA A 421 -1.71 0.20 -10.95
N ASP A 422 -3.04 0.25 -10.78
CA ASP A 422 -3.70 1.17 -9.84
C ASP A 422 -3.50 0.73 -8.39
N ALA A 423 -3.51 -0.58 -8.14
CA ALA A 423 -3.14 -1.19 -6.88
C ALA A 423 -1.97 -2.16 -7.12
N LEU A 424 -0.77 -1.81 -6.63
CA LEU A 424 0.37 -2.71 -6.60
C LEU A 424 0.58 -3.15 -5.16
N LEU A 425 0.55 -4.46 -4.96
CA LEU A 425 0.60 -5.11 -3.67
C LEU A 425 1.88 -5.93 -3.56
N THR A 426 2.43 -6.09 -2.37
CA THR A 426 3.61 -6.93 -2.12
C THR A 426 3.32 -8.11 -1.21
N ALA A 427 2.07 -8.27 -0.80
CA ALA A 427 1.58 -9.44 -0.11
C ALA A 427 0.37 -10.00 -0.86
N PHE A 428 0.17 -11.33 -0.81
CA PHE A 428 -0.93 -11.97 -1.51
C PHE A 428 -2.29 -11.57 -0.96
N CYS A 429 -3.30 -11.62 -1.82
CA CYS A 429 -4.68 -11.27 -1.51
C CYS A 429 -5.52 -12.49 -1.18
N GLN A 430 -6.43 -12.33 -0.24
CA GLN A 430 -7.40 -13.37 0.11
C GLN A 430 -8.82 -12.82 0.12
N ASN A 431 -9.78 -13.71 -0.16
CA ASN A 431 -11.19 -13.38 -0.11
C ASN A 431 -11.67 -13.32 1.35
N ALA A 432 -12.11 -12.15 1.81
CA ALA A 432 -12.64 -11.97 3.15
C ALA A 432 -13.98 -12.66 3.41
N ASN A 433 -14.69 -13.09 2.36
CA ASN A 433 -15.99 -13.75 2.46
C ASN A 433 -15.89 -15.28 2.60
N THR A 434 -14.71 -15.86 2.38
CA THR A 434 -14.47 -17.28 2.68
C THR A 434 -14.31 -17.49 4.18
N PRO A 435 -14.59 -18.71 4.71
CA PRO A 435 -14.26 -19.04 6.09
C PRO A 435 -12.76 -18.84 6.34
N ASN A 436 -12.42 -17.87 7.20
CA ASN A 436 -11.05 -17.54 7.55
C ASN A 436 -10.96 -16.95 8.96
N ASP A 437 -9.74 -16.88 9.51
CA ASP A 437 -9.46 -16.37 10.85
C ASP A 437 -9.12 -14.86 10.87
N TRP A 438 -9.34 -14.16 9.77
CA TRP A 438 -9.04 -12.73 9.70
C TRP A 438 -9.93 -11.95 10.67
N LEU A 439 -9.32 -11.30 11.64
CA LEU A 439 -10.00 -10.63 12.76
C LEU A 439 -10.94 -9.51 12.33
N PHE A 440 -10.66 -8.87 11.21
CA PHE A 440 -11.36 -7.66 10.76
C PHE A 440 -12.44 -7.93 9.72
N LYS A 441 -12.75 -9.20 9.43
CA LYS A 441 -13.69 -9.61 8.38
C LYS A 441 -15.09 -9.00 8.52
N ASP A 442 -15.53 -8.72 9.73
CA ASP A 442 -16.87 -8.19 10.02
C ASP A 442 -16.89 -6.65 10.13
N TRP A 443 -15.72 -6.00 10.07
CA TRP A 443 -15.63 -4.54 10.18
C TRP A 443 -15.84 -3.89 8.80
N ILE A 444 -17.12 -3.62 8.48
CA ILE A 444 -17.55 -3.04 7.21
C ILE A 444 -18.79 -2.18 7.41
N TYR A 445 -18.78 -0.97 6.86
CA TYR A 445 -19.85 0.02 7.02
C TYR A 445 -20.10 0.78 5.71
N GLY A 446 -21.31 1.35 5.58
CA GLY A 446 -21.71 2.17 4.44
C GLY A 446 -22.14 1.36 3.21
N LEU A 447 -22.13 0.03 3.28
CA LEU A 447 -22.52 -0.89 2.19
C LEU A 447 -23.75 -1.69 2.60
N ARG A 448 -24.77 -1.76 1.74
CA ARG A 448 -26.05 -2.43 2.05
C ARG A 448 -25.93 -3.93 2.24
N THR A 449 -25.02 -4.54 1.50
CA THR A 449 -24.76 -5.99 1.60
C THR A 449 -23.92 -6.35 2.84
N GLY A 450 -23.38 -5.36 3.55
CA GLY A 450 -22.60 -5.54 4.77
C GLY A 450 -21.48 -6.56 4.57
N VAL A 451 -21.37 -7.51 5.49
CA VAL A 451 -20.33 -8.57 5.44
C VAL A 451 -20.38 -9.47 4.21
N ARG A 452 -21.48 -9.46 3.45
CA ARG A 452 -21.59 -10.23 2.19
C ARG A 452 -20.99 -9.48 1.00
N THR A 453 -20.59 -8.22 1.14
CA THR A 453 -19.90 -7.49 0.07
C THR A 453 -18.61 -8.18 -0.28
N PRO A 454 -18.35 -8.51 -1.57
CA PRO A 454 -17.07 -9.09 -2.00
C PRO A 454 -15.90 -8.20 -1.61
N ARG A 455 -14.99 -8.71 -0.79
CA ARG A 455 -13.82 -7.97 -0.27
C ARG A 455 -12.59 -8.87 -0.31
N PHE A 456 -11.46 -8.23 -0.54
CA PHE A 456 -10.16 -8.90 -0.62
C PHE A 456 -9.18 -8.15 0.28
N TYR A 457 -8.47 -8.87 1.13
CA TYR A 457 -7.50 -8.29 2.05
C TYR A 457 -6.08 -8.73 1.72
N CYS A 458 -5.13 -7.83 1.87
CA CYS A 458 -3.71 -8.00 1.61
C CYS A 458 -2.94 -7.20 2.65
N PRO A 459 -2.00 -7.80 3.39
CA PRO A 459 -1.22 -7.08 4.39
C PRO A 459 -0.49 -5.85 3.81
N PRO A 460 -0.60 -4.66 4.45
CA PRO A 460 -0.16 -3.40 3.86
C PRO A 460 1.26 -2.97 4.23
N ALA A 461 2.25 -3.86 4.30
CA ALA A 461 3.61 -3.50 4.66
C ALA A 461 4.24 -2.50 3.68
N ILE A 462 4.11 -2.76 2.40
CA ILE A 462 4.44 -1.86 1.29
C ILE A 462 3.41 -2.03 0.18
N GLN A 463 2.76 -0.95 -0.23
CA GLN A 463 1.75 -0.96 -1.28
C GLN A 463 1.79 0.34 -2.07
N ARG A 464 1.39 0.29 -3.35
CA ARG A 464 1.26 1.49 -4.17
C ARG A 464 -0.20 1.65 -4.63
N GLY A 465 -0.77 2.82 -4.37
CA GLY A 465 -2.06 3.22 -4.91
C GLY A 465 -1.91 4.26 -6.02
N SER A 466 -2.71 4.15 -7.11
CA SER A 466 -2.83 5.24 -8.06
C SER A 466 -3.60 6.41 -7.46
N ARG A 467 -3.35 7.62 -7.96
CA ARG A 467 -4.13 8.81 -7.58
C ARG A 467 -5.62 8.59 -7.84
N ALA A 468 -5.97 7.96 -8.96
CA ALA A 468 -7.35 7.64 -9.30
C ALA A 468 -8.01 6.75 -8.25
N LEU A 469 -7.34 5.67 -7.82
CA LEU A 469 -7.82 4.77 -6.77
C LEU A 469 -7.98 5.49 -5.43
N LEU A 470 -6.96 6.23 -4.99
CA LEU A 470 -7.00 6.94 -3.70
C LEU A 470 -8.10 8.00 -3.65
N LEU A 471 -8.34 8.72 -4.75
CA LEU A 471 -9.44 9.69 -4.84
C LEU A 471 -10.82 9.02 -4.92
N ALA A 472 -10.92 7.84 -5.53
CA ALA A 472 -12.16 7.06 -5.51
C ALA A 472 -12.51 6.60 -4.09
N ILE A 473 -11.53 6.13 -3.32
CA ILE A 473 -11.69 5.79 -1.91
C ILE A 473 -12.07 7.04 -1.10
N HIS A 474 -11.35 8.15 -1.31
CA HIS A 474 -11.66 9.43 -0.67
C HIS A 474 -13.11 9.84 -0.87
N GLN A 475 -13.61 9.80 -2.10
CA GLN A 475 -15.00 10.16 -2.40
C GLN A 475 -15.99 9.24 -1.70
N ALA A 476 -15.79 7.93 -1.75
CA ALA A 476 -16.67 6.95 -1.11
C ALA A 476 -16.71 7.12 0.42
N GLN A 477 -15.59 7.43 1.04
CA GLN A 477 -15.52 7.70 2.47
C GLN A 477 -16.16 9.04 2.85
N LEU A 478 -15.90 10.08 2.07
CA LEU A 478 -16.42 11.43 2.33
C LEU A 478 -17.93 11.53 2.13
N GLU A 479 -18.44 11.01 1.01
CA GLU A 479 -19.83 11.18 0.60
C GLU A 479 -20.76 10.11 1.19
N ASP A 480 -20.31 8.83 1.20
CA ASP A 480 -21.16 7.70 1.58
C ASP A 480 -20.76 7.08 2.94
N GLY A 481 -19.63 7.46 3.52
CA GLY A 481 -19.12 6.89 4.77
C GLY A 481 -18.73 5.41 4.64
N ILE A 482 -18.40 4.96 3.42
CA ILE A 482 -17.98 3.58 3.17
C ILE A 482 -16.61 3.37 3.80
N ARG A 483 -16.53 2.40 4.70
CA ARG A 483 -15.27 2.03 5.36
C ARG A 483 -15.13 0.53 5.50
N ILE A 484 -13.93 0.06 5.22
CA ILE A 484 -13.45 -1.30 5.41
C ILE A 484 -12.05 -1.24 6.00
N PRO A 485 -11.54 -2.31 6.62
CA PRO A 485 -10.21 -2.29 7.25
C PRO A 485 -9.10 -1.94 6.28
N SER A 486 -8.03 -1.36 6.78
CA SER A 486 -6.84 -0.95 6.02
C SER A 486 -6.32 -2.03 5.07
N GLU A 487 -6.23 -3.27 5.56
CA GLU A 487 -5.75 -4.42 4.77
C GLU A 487 -6.63 -4.73 3.55
N ALA A 488 -7.93 -4.41 3.60
CA ALA A 488 -8.84 -4.68 2.50
C ALA A 488 -9.04 -3.48 1.56
N THR A 489 -8.57 -2.30 1.92
CA THR A 489 -8.96 -1.05 1.25
C THR A 489 -8.49 -1.00 -0.19
N LEU A 490 -7.19 -1.07 -0.48
CA LEU A 490 -6.70 -0.91 -1.85
C LEU A 490 -7.21 -1.99 -2.79
N ALA A 491 -7.09 -3.27 -2.39
CA ALA A 491 -7.49 -4.39 -3.24
C ALA A 491 -8.99 -4.38 -3.55
N SER A 492 -9.84 -4.22 -2.53
CA SER A 492 -11.30 -4.24 -2.74
C SER A 492 -11.77 -3.07 -3.60
N PHE A 493 -11.33 -1.85 -3.30
CA PHE A 493 -11.72 -0.68 -4.09
C PHE A 493 -11.19 -0.74 -5.53
N ALA A 494 -9.95 -1.23 -5.75
CA ALA A 494 -9.44 -1.43 -7.10
C ALA A 494 -10.36 -2.37 -7.91
N LEU A 495 -10.74 -3.50 -7.33
CA LEU A 495 -11.61 -4.48 -7.99
C LEU A 495 -13.05 -3.98 -8.16
N TRP A 496 -13.62 -3.26 -7.19
CA TRP A 496 -14.96 -2.67 -7.31
C TRP A 496 -15.03 -1.63 -8.43
N HIS A 497 -13.95 -0.87 -8.59
CA HIS A 497 -13.85 0.14 -9.66
C HIS A 497 -13.40 -0.42 -11.02
N GLY A 498 -12.98 -1.69 -11.10
CA GLY A 498 -12.41 -2.28 -12.32
C GLY A 498 -11.05 -1.69 -12.69
N LEU A 499 -10.28 -1.29 -11.68
CA LEU A 499 -8.92 -0.77 -11.80
C LEU A 499 -7.90 -1.92 -11.83
N LYS A 500 -6.71 -1.67 -12.38
CA LYS A 500 -5.67 -2.70 -12.49
C LYS A 500 -5.03 -2.99 -11.14
N LEU A 501 -5.09 -4.27 -10.72
CA LEU A 501 -4.41 -4.80 -9.55
C LEU A 501 -3.24 -5.66 -10.01
N SER A 502 -2.10 -5.62 -9.32
CA SER A 502 -0.95 -6.49 -9.56
C SER A 502 -0.26 -6.86 -8.24
N PHE A 503 0.31 -8.04 -8.22
CA PHE A 503 1.12 -8.57 -7.12
C PHE A 503 2.46 -9.07 -7.68
N PRO A 504 3.43 -8.19 -7.99
CA PRO A 504 4.77 -8.60 -8.37
C PRO A 504 5.45 -9.29 -7.20
N GLN A 505 5.75 -10.57 -7.38
CA GLN A 505 6.26 -11.42 -6.30
C GLN A 505 7.79 -11.26 -6.17
N HIS A 506 8.20 -10.41 -5.24
CA HIS A 506 9.62 -10.19 -4.94
C HIS A 506 10.23 -11.37 -4.16
N PRO A 507 11.57 -11.51 -4.16
CA PRO A 507 12.26 -12.59 -3.46
C PRO A 507 12.04 -12.55 -1.95
N VAL A 508 11.55 -13.65 -1.38
CA VAL A 508 11.38 -13.87 0.07
C VAL A 508 12.03 -15.19 0.45
N PHE A 509 12.74 -15.22 1.55
CA PHE A 509 13.45 -16.39 2.07
C PHE A 509 12.82 -16.89 3.36
N HIS A 510 12.93 -18.21 3.60
CA HIS A 510 12.48 -18.84 4.82
C HIS A 510 13.67 -19.27 5.69
N ARG A 511 13.49 -19.21 7.02
CA ARG A 511 14.50 -19.59 8.02
C ARG A 511 15.03 -21.02 7.79
N ASP A 512 14.13 -21.94 7.57
CA ASP A 512 14.42 -23.34 7.34
C ASP A 512 14.40 -23.60 5.83
N LYS A 513 15.60 -23.62 5.23
CA LYS A 513 15.77 -23.70 3.77
C LYS A 513 15.04 -24.87 3.13
N ASP A 514 15.02 -26.02 3.81
CA ASP A 514 14.55 -27.31 3.32
C ASP A 514 13.31 -27.82 4.08
N ASP A 515 12.53 -26.93 4.73
CA ASP A 515 11.34 -27.28 5.48
C ASP A 515 10.15 -27.57 4.54
N GLU A 516 10.06 -28.84 4.10
CA GLU A 516 8.99 -29.31 3.21
C GLU A 516 7.62 -29.28 3.87
N GLU A 517 7.50 -29.50 5.19
CA GLU A 517 6.23 -29.46 5.89
C GLU A 517 5.64 -28.05 5.89
N ASN A 518 6.46 -27.03 6.12
CA ASN A 518 6.04 -25.65 6.07
C ASN A 518 5.71 -25.20 4.63
N LYS A 519 6.49 -25.63 3.64
CA LYS A 519 6.19 -25.40 2.22
C LYS A 519 4.82 -25.94 1.85
N GLN A 520 4.51 -27.19 2.21
CA GLN A 520 3.22 -27.81 1.95
C GLN A 520 2.07 -27.07 2.65
N GLY A 521 2.32 -26.56 3.88
CA GLY A 521 1.36 -25.73 4.60
C GLY A 521 0.97 -24.45 3.85
N TRP A 522 1.94 -23.80 3.20
CA TRP A 522 1.71 -22.58 2.40
C TRP A 522 1.19 -22.87 1.00
N TRP A 523 1.72 -23.91 0.36
CA TRP A 523 1.37 -24.27 -1.01
C TRP A 523 -0.02 -24.88 -1.15
N ARG A 524 -0.39 -25.83 -0.25
CA ARG A 524 -1.70 -26.51 -0.21
C ARG A 524 -2.21 -26.98 -1.58
N GLY A 525 -1.29 -27.47 -2.43
CA GLY A 525 -1.58 -27.84 -3.79
C GLY A 525 -1.69 -26.66 -4.77
N GLY A 526 -1.47 -25.45 -4.30
CA GLY A 526 -1.39 -24.25 -5.12
C GLY A 526 -2.64 -23.95 -5.95
N PRO A 527 -2.47 -23.22 -7.06
CA PRO A 527 -3.59 -22.82 -7.91
C PRO A 527 -4.44 -23.98 -8.41
N LEU A 528 -3.84 -25.14 -8.73
CA LEU A 528 -4.56 -26.30 -9.26
C LEU A 528 -5.44 -27.02 -8.23
N ALA A 529 -5.17 -26.86 -6.94
CA ALA A 529 -6.00 -27.44 -5.88
C ALA A 529 -7.18 -26.54 -5.49
N SER A 530 -7.20 -25.28 -5.91
CA SER A 530 -8.29 -24.37 -5.64
C SER A 530 -9.37 -24.47 -6.71
N SER A 531 -10.58 -24.81 -6.32
CA SER A 531 -11.74 -24.79 -7.22
C SER A 531 -12.20 -23.38 -7.60
N THR A 532 -11.79 -22.37 -6.82
CA THR A 532 -12.21 -20.98 -6.97
C THR A 532 -11.16 -20.10 -7.63
N GLY A 533 -9.89 -20.53 -7.72
CA GLY A 533 -8.78 -19.68 -8.17
C GLY A 533 -8.47 -18.48 -7.24
N LEU A 534 -9.08 -18.44 -6.05
CA LEU A 534 -8.97 -17.32 -5.09
C LEU A 534 -8.13 -17.65 -3.85
N GLY A 535 -7.22 -18.58 -3.95
CA GLY A 535 -6.39 -19.03 -2.84
C GLY A 535 -6.98 -20.23 -2.09
N PRO A 536 -6.25 -20.75 -1.10
CA PRO A 536 -6.66 -21.93 -0.37
C PRO A 536 -8.00 -21.74 0.33
N ASP A 537 -8.91 -22.70 0.18
CA ASP A 537 -10.26 -22.66 0.74
C ASP A 537 -10.30 -22.68 2.27
N ASN A 538 -9.19 -23.00 2.93
CA ASN A 538 -9.04 -23.00 4.39
C ASN A 538 -7.88 -22.12 4.82
N ASN A 539 -8.23 -20.96 5.30
CA ASN A 539 -7.33 -19.85 5.65
C ASN A 539 -6.78 -19.93 7.07
N THR A 540 -6.19 -21.01 7.45
CA THR A 540 -5.20 -20.94 8.51
C THR A 540 -3.91 -20.46 7.87
N HIS A 541 -3.55 -19.20 8.08
CA HIS A 541 -2.24 -18.73 7.65
C HIS A 541 -1.16 -19.56 8.35
N PRO A 542 -0.31 -20.26 7.60
CA PRO A 542 0.92 -20.75 8.21
C PRO A 542 1.62 -19.54 8.82
N ARG A 543 2.10 -19.66 10.04
CA ARG A 543 2.72 -18.55 10.74
C ARG A 543 4.00 -18.13 9.99
N GLY A 544 4.00 -16.96 9.39
CA GLY A 544 5.12 -16.42 8.61
C GLY A 544 6.32 -15.96 9.45
N HIS A 545 6.45 -16.46 10.69
CA HIS A 545 7.51 -16.09 11.62
C HIS A 545 8.93 -16.36 11.09
N GLY A 546 9.07 -17.30 10.17
CA GLY A 546 10.34 -17.68 9.56
C GLY A 546 10.66 -16.98 8.23
N LEU A 547 9.84 -16.04 7.74
CA LEU A 547 10.05 -15.37 6.46
C LEU A 547 10.86 -14.08 6.62
N THR A 548 11.58 -13.69 5.57
CA THR A 548 12.24 -12.38 5.49
C THR A 548 11.27 -11.23 5.25
N PHE A 549 10.04 -11.54 4.80
CA PHE A 549 9.00 -10.55 4.55
C PHE A 549 7.62 -11.09 4.95
N TRP A 550 7.13 -10.65 6.11
CA TRP A 550 5.79 -10.97 6.61
C TRP A 550 5.45 -10.08 7.80
N TRP A 551 4.17 -9.75 8.06
CA TRP A 551 3.79 -8.84 9.15
C TRP A 551 4.13 -9.34 10.57
N GLU A 552 4.21 -10.66 10.76
CA GLU A 552 4.53 -11.30 12.05
C GLU A 552 5.93 -11.91 12.11
N SER A 553 6.80 -11.63 11.15
CA SER A 553 8.10 -12.29 11.11
C SER A 553 9.03 -11.77 12.20
N ASN A 554 9.59 -12.70 12.97
CA ASN A 554 10.72 -12.43 13.87
C ASN A 554 12.07 -12.65 13.16
N TRP A 555 12.07 -13.44 12.09
CA TRP A 555 13.32 -13.80 11.40
C TRP A 555 13.89 -12.66 10.56
N ALA A 556 13.06 -11.82 9.97
CA ALA A 556 13.53 -10.61 9.27
C ALA A 556 14.40 -9.73 10.17
N LYS A 557 13.95 -9.50 11.41
CA LYS A 557 14.71 -8.77 12.44
C LYS A 557 16.03 -9.48 12.80
N HIS A 558 15.99 -10.81 12.96
CA HIS A 558 17.20 -11.60 13.25
C HIS A 558 18.21 -11.49 12.11
N VAL A 559 17.78 -11.68 10.86
CA VAL A 559 18.62 -11.54 9.65
C VAL A 559 19.29 -10.17 9.59
N PHE A 560 18.51 -9.09 9.79
CA PHE A 560 19.04 -7.73 9.74
C PHE A 560 20.10 -7.49 10.83
N ASN A 561 19.80 -7.84 12.08
CA ASN A 561 20.71 -7.56 13.18
C ASN A 561 22.01 -8.37 13.09
N GLU A 562 21.94 -9.65 12.73
CA GLU A 562 23.14 -10.47 12.51
C GLU A 562 24.01 -9.90 11.39
N TRP A 563 23.41 -9.52 10.27
CA TRP A 563 24.11 -8.86 9.16
C TRP A 563 24.70 -7.50 9.55
N TYR A 564 23.97 -6.72 10.37
CA TYR A 564 24.42 -5.41 10.88
C TYR A 564 25.55 -5.53 11.92
N GLY A 565 25.86 -6.73 12.36
CA GLY A 565 26.88 -7.00 13.37
C GLY A 565 26.38 -6.98 14.81
N ARG A 566 25.05 -7.05 15.02
CA ARG A 566 24.43 -7.15 16.34
C ARG A 566 23.96 -8.57 16.58
N LYS A 567 24.60 -9.27 17.50
CA LYS A 567 24.18 -10.63 17.86
C LYS A 567 23.01 -10.58 18.84
N LEU A 568 21.86 -11.08 18.45
CA LEU A 568 20.65 -11.08 19.29
C LEU A 568 20.66 -12.18 20.34
N SER A 569 21.25 -13.34 20.04
CA SER A 569 21.31 -14.49 20.92
C SER A 569 22.49 -15.38 20.56
N ASP A 570 23.17 -15.91 21.59
CA ASP A 570 24.22 -16.92 21.39
C ASP A 570 23.67 -18.31 21.03
N GLN A 571 22.35 -18.50 21.15
CA GLN A 571 21.68 -19.78 20.93
C GLN A 571 21.13 -19.92 19.51
N GLU A 572 20.94 -18.81 18.79
CA GLU A 572 20.42 -18.85 17.41
C GLU A 572 21.58 -18.93 16.41
N PRO A 573 21.53 -19.87 15.46
CA PRO A 573 22.53 -19.96 14.42
C PRO A 573 22.44 -18.76 13.47
N ARG A 574 23.58 -18.39 12.88
CA ARG A 574 23.59 -17.37 11.82
C ARG A 574 22.66 -17.77 10.68
N PRO A 575 21.79 -16.85 10.20
CA PRO A 575 20.93 -17.12 9.05
C PRO A 575 21.72 -17.64 7.82
N TRP A 576 21.28 -18.74 7.23
CA TRP A 576 21.98 -19.44 6.14
C TRP A 576 22.20 -18.59 4.89
N LEU A 577 21.37 -17.55 4.68
CA LEU A 577 21.47 -16.64 3.54
C LEU A 577 22.55 -15.57 3.71
N ILE A 578 23.08 -15.39 4.93
CA ILE A 578 24.23 -14.51 5.18
C ILE A 578 25.49 -15.23 4.75
N LYS A 579 26.21 -14.63 3.79
CA LYS A 579 27.51 -15.10 3.37
C LYS A 579 28.60 -14.32 4.10
N GLU A 580 29.66 -15.01 4.51
CA GLU A 580 30.84 -14.35 5.06
C GLU A 580 31.95 -14.38 4.02
N PHE A 581 32.45 -13.20 3.68
CA PHE A 581 33.57 -13.06 2.76
C PHE A 581 34.43 -11.87 3.21
N ASP A 582 35.75 -12.07 3.25
CA ASP A 582 36.75 -11.08 3.67
C ASP A 582 36.41 -10.42 5.04
N GLY A 583 35.99 -11.26 5.99
CA GLY A 583 35.60 -10.81 7.34
C GLY A 583 34.34 -9.93 7.41
N LYS A 584 33.59 -9.80 6.33
CA LYS A 584 32.34 -9.05 6.25
C LYS A 584 31.16 -9.98 6.00
N LEU A 585 29.98 -9.57 6.45
CA LEU A 585 28.71 -10.27 6.29
C LEU A 585 27.93 -9.67 5.12
N TRP A 586 27.47 -10.52 4.20
CA TRP A 586 26.83 -10.14 2.96
C TRP A 586 25.42 -10.71 2.88
N LEU A 587 24.46 -9.89 2.45
CA LEU A 587 23.09 -10.29 2.18
C LEU A 587 22.72 -10.06 0.72
N PRO A 588 21.84 -10.92 0.16
CA PRO A 588 21.29 -10.73 -1.17
C PRO A 588 20.37 -9.52 -1.25
N ASN A 589 20.18 -8.98 -2.46
CA ASN A 589 19.20 -7.94 -2.74
C ASN A 589 17.79 -8.45 -2.45
N MET A 590 17.13 -7.88 -1.45
CA MET A 590 15.78 -8.25 -1.02
C MET A 590 15.15 -7.17 -0.14
N ILE A 591 13.89 -7.37 0.22
CA ILE A 591 13.17 -6.56 1.21
C ILE A 591 13.05 -7.34 2.52
N LEU A 592 13.39 -6.72 3.63
CA LEU A 592 13.15 -7.26 4.98
C LEU A 592 11.97 -6.53 5.63
N HIS A 593 11.07 -7.30 6.27
CA HIS A 593 9.97 -6.76 7.07
C HIS A 593 9.39 -7.83 8.03
N PRO A 594 9.12 -7.46 9.29
CA PRO A 594 9.46 -6.21 9.96
C PRO A 594 10.85 -6.24 10.61
N VAL A 595 11.56 -5.12 10.56
CA VAL A 595 12.81 -4.90 11.29
C VAL A 595 12.54 -3.91 12.43
N LYS A 596 11.91 -4.39 13.49
CA LYS A 596 11.55 -3.58 14.67
C LYS A 596 12.75 -3.37 15.57
N HIS A 597 12.77 -2.24 16.29
CA HIS A 597 13.80 -1.95 17.27
C HIS A 597 13.93 -3.06 18.32
N ILE A 598 15.14 -3.25 18.80
CA ILE A 598 15.39 -4.08 19.97
C ILE A 598 14.97 -3.25 21.18
N THR A 599 13.76 -3.47 21.69
CA THR A 599 13.42 -2.97 23.02
C THR A 599 14.20 -3.81 24.03
N ASN A 600 15.11 -3.18 24.77
CA ASN A 600 15.67 -3.80 25.96
C ASN A 600 14.51 -4.08 26.90
N GLN A 601 14.06 -5.35 26.96
CA GLN A 601 13.11 -5.83 27.95
C GLN A 601 13.81 -6.03 29.27
#